data_31b2770d159a964a47a6db247e760d25
#
_entry.id   31b2770d159a964a47a6db247e760d25
#
_cell.length_a   1.000
_cell.length_b   1.000
_cell.length_c   1.000
_cell.angle_alpha   90.00
_cell.angle_beta   90.00
_cell.angle_gamma   90.00
#
_symmetry.space_group_name_H-M   'P 1'
#
loop_
_entity.id
_entity.type
_entity.pdbx_description
1 polymer ?
#
loop_
_entity_poly.entity_id
_entity_poly.type
_entity_poly.pdbx_seq_one_letter_code
_entity_poly.pdbx_strand_id
1 'polypeptide(L)'
;YHDTETGYIYLRARHYDPTTGQFTSQDPIVAITEEPYGYARGDVVNSGDPTGLASYRYTFDLGNNLDNVPISLLVHNVRAGCDRLFPISGCVSGFEIGDVMPLEQSVFGAYRQGFPVMVMAIGASSFTFVALSGHPEGEGRAITFRFWQKEVCGSDGRKTRRTLMTVSTSSSGSPIVTLPLIRQLNFLFARGTWARFAANIAS
;
A
#
# COMPACT_ATOMS: atom_id res chain seq x y z
N TYR A 1 1.28 -19.21 -16.21
CA TYR A 1 1.29 -20.13 -17.38
C TYR A 1 1.05 -19.32 -18.64
N HIS A 2 1.91 -19.47 -19.62
CA HIS A 2 1.77 -18.87 -20.93
C HIS A 2 1.13 -19.90 -21.88
N ASP A 3 -0.02 -19.56 -22.42
CA ASP A 3 -0.71 -20.39 -23.41
C ASP A 3 -0.12 -20.08 -24.79
N THR A 4 0.56 -21.07 -25.36
CA THR A 4 1.23 -20.91 -26.66
C THR A 4 0.29 -20.93 -27.86
N GLU A 5 -0.96 -21.42 -27.68
CA GLU A 5 -1.97 -21.46 -28.76
C GLU A 5 -2.68 -20.12 -28.91
N THR A 6 -3.02 -19.48 -27.78
CA THR A 6 -3.74 -18.20 -27.76
C THR A 6 -2.84 -16.99 -27.55
N GLY A 7 -1.61 -17.20 -27.09
CA GLY A 7 -0.69 -16.12 -26.70
C GLY A 7 -1.05 -15.45 -25.37
N TYR A 8 -2.09 -15.92 -24.69
CA TYR A 8 -2.53 -15.34 -23.42
C TYR A 8 -1.69 -15.83 -22.24
N ILE A 9 -1.57 -14.98 -21.24
CA ILE A 9 -0.91 -15.33 -19.98
C ILE A 9 -1.98 -15.60 -18.93
N TYR A 10 -2.03 -16.84 -18.43
CA TYR A 10 -2.91 -17.20 -17.35
C TYR A 10 -2.36 -16.70 -16.01
N LEU A 11 -3.01 -15.71 -15.44
CA LEU A 11 -2.69 -15.10 -14.15
C LEU A 11 -3.65 -15.59 -13.04
N ARG A 12 -3.92 -16.89 -13.03
CA ARG A 12 -4.76 -17.62 -12.06
C ARG A 12 -6.23 -17.21 -12.02
N ALA A 13 -6.57 -15.95 -11.87
CA ALA A 13 -7.95 -15.49 -11.80
C ALA A 13 -8.49 -15.08 -13.18
N ARG A 14 -7.62 -14.58 -14.06
CA ARG A 14 -7.99 -14.06 -15.38
C ARG A 14 -6.88 -14.35 -16.39
N HIS A 15 -7.24 -14.38 -17.67
CA HIS A 15 -6.28 -14.40 -18.75
C HIS A 15 -5.91 -12.97 -19.13
N TYR A 16 -4.63 -12.72 -19.22
CA TYR A 16 -4.07 -11.44 -19.66
C TYR A 16 -3.65 -11.55 -21.12
N ASP A 17 -4.06 -10.58 -21.93
CA ASP A 17 -3.65 -10.43 -23.31
C ASP A 17 -2.47 -9.44 -23.39
N PRO A 18 -1.24 -9.91 -23.67
CA PRO A 18 -0.09 -9.04 -23.76
C PRO A 18 -0.12 -8.11 -24.97
N THR A 19 -0.97 -8.38 -25.99
CA THR A 19 -1.08 -7.55 -27.19
C THR A 19 -1.92 -6.30 -26.94
N THR A 20 -2.94 -6.42 -26.10
CA THR A 20 -3.82 -5.30 -25.71
C THR A 20 -3.45 -4.68 -24.38
N GLY A 21 -2.62 -5.35 -23.58
CA GLY A 21 -2.28 -4.90 -22.23
C GLY A 21 -3.44 -5.03 -21.23
N GLN A 22 -4.43 -5.86 -21.52
CA GLN A 22 -5.68 -5.96 -20.76
C GLN A 22 -6.02 -7.40 -20.37
N PHE A 23 -6.94 -7.56 -19.42
CA PHE A 23 -7.56 -8.84 -19.14
C PHE A 23 -8.64 -9.16 -20.18
N THR A 24 -8.77 -10.44 -20.53
CA THR A 24 -9.79 -10.92 -21.49
C THR A 24 -11.18 -11.04 -20.90
N SER A 25 -11.31 -10.99 -19.57
CA SER A 25 -12.57 -11.03 -18.83
C SER A 25 -12.72 -9.81 -17.92
N GLN A 26 -13.97 -9.39 -17.73
CA GLN A 26 -14.30 -8.28 -16.85
C GLN A 26 -13.89 -8.56 -15.41
N ASP A 27 -13.44 -7.52 -14.70
CA ASP A 27 -13.15 -7.60 -13.28
C ASP A 27 -14.43 -7.94 -12.50
N PRO A 28 -14.45 -9.05 -11.71
CA PRO A 28 -15.62 -9.40 -10.90
C PRO A 28 -16.06 -8.32 -9.92
N ILE A 29 -15.17 -7.36 -9.63
CA ILE A 29 -15.45 -6.25 -8.70
C ILE A 29 -15.36 -4.88 -9.39
N VAL A 30 -15.67 -4.83 -10.67
CA VAL A 30 -15.65 -3.60 -11.48
C VAL A 30 -16.40 -2.42 -10.83
N ALA A 31 -17.45 -2.70 -10.07
CA ALA A 31 -18.19 -1.68 -9.31
C ALA A 31 -17.33 -0.92 -8.28
N ILE A 32 -16.16 -1.46 -7.95
CA ILE A 32 -15.24 -0.92 -6.95
C ILE A 32 -13.95 -0.43 -7.60
N THR A 33 -13.46 -1.17 -8.59
CA THR A 33 -12.19 -0.84 -9.28
C THR A 33 -12.38 0.23 -10.36
N GLU A 34 -13.62 0.39 -10.86
CA GLU A 34 -13.98 1.26 -11.99
C GLU A 34 -13.21 0.96 -13.29
N GLU A 35 -12.40 -0.11 -13.30
CA GLU A 35 -11.58 -0.53 -14.44
C GLU A 35 -11.89 -1.99 -14.81
N PRO A 36 -12.84 -2.22 -15.73
CA PRO A 36 -13.35 -3.56 -16.02
C PRO A 36 -12.28 -4.53 -16.57
N TYR A 37 -11.29 -4.03 -17.29
CA TYR A 37 -10.27 -4.85 -17.97
C TYR A 37 -8.84 -4.43 -17.64
N GLY A 38 -8.65 -3.43 -16.77
CA GLY A 38 -7.34 -2.84 -16.47
C GLY A 38 -6.37 -3.83 -15.82
N TYR A 39 -5.16 -3.97 -16.41
CA TYR A 39 -4.03 -4.63 -15.79
C TYR A 39 -3.10 -3.56 -15.20
N ALA A 40 -2.72 -3.73 -13.92
CA ALA A 40 -1.81 -2.81 -13.21
C ALA A 40 -2.18 -1.32 -13.33
N ARG A 41 -3.48 -0.98 -13.53
CA ARG A 41 -3.99 0.38 -13.78
C ARG A 41 -3.31 1.11 -14.94
N GLY A 42 -2.94 0.36 -15.98
CA GLY A 42 -2.25 0.92 -17.15
C GLY A 42 -0.76 1.18 -16.96
N ASP A 43 -0.20 0.93 -15.78
CA ASP A 43 1.24 1.10 -15.51
C ASP A 43 1.98 -0.25 -15.54
N VAL A 44 1.97 -0.88 -16.69
CA VAL A 44 2.64 -2.17 -16.95
C VAL A 44 4.17 -2.08 -16.91
N VAL A 45 4.73 -0.87 -16.98
CA VAL A 45 6.19 -0.67 -17.01
C VAL A 45 6.77 -0.63 -15.59
N ASN A 46 6.01 -0.12 -14.62
CA ASN A 46 6.48 0.08 -13.24
C ASN A 46 5.78 -0.84 -12.21
N SER A 47 4.78 -1.60 -12.65
CA SER A 47 3.95 -2.45 -11.79
C SER A 47 3.88 -3.86 -12.35
N GLY A 48 4.92 -4.67 -12.15
CA GLY A 48 4.90 -6.09 -12.40
C GLY A 48 4.41 -6.86 -11.17
N ASP A 49 3.53 -7.82 -11.35
CA ASP A 49 3.22 -8.84 -10.33
C ASP A 49 3.75 -10.22 -10.79
N PRO A 50 5.08 -10.47 -10.71
CA PRO A 50 5.68 -11.72 -11.19
C PRO A 50 5.24 -12.94 -10.37
N THR A 51 4.67 -12.71 -9.18
CA THR A 51 4.32 -13.76 -8.22
C THR A 51 2.82 -13.97 -8.09
N GLY A 52 1.98 -13.14 -8.72
CA GLY A 52 0.55 -13.11 -8.47
C GLY A 52 0.20 -12.65 -7.03
N LEU A 53 1.21 -12.16 -6.30
CA LEU A 53 1.06 -11.49 -5.00
C LEU A 53 1.04 -10.00 -5.31
N ALA A 54 -0.15 -9.46 -5.48
CA ALA A 54 -0.29 -8.06 -5.81
C ALA A 54 0.50 -7.17 -4.84
N SER A 55 1.57 -6.55 -5.33
CA SER A 55 2.16 -5.40 -4.67
C SER A 55 1.26 -4.20 -4.94
N TYR A 56 1.04 -3.37 -3.93
CA TYR A 56 0.33 -2.11 -4.14
C TYR A 56 1.24 -0.93 -3.86
N ARG A 57 0.91 0.17 -4.52
CA ARG A 57 1.53 1.46 -4.26
C ARG A 57 0.43 2.52 -4.28
N TYR A 58 0.25 3.19 -3.16
CA TYR A 58 -0.69 4.30 -3.03
C TYR A 58 0.06 5.56 -2.66
N THR A 59 -0.27 6.68 -3.29
CA THR A 59 0.29 7.98 -2.96
C THR A 59 -0.83 8.91 -2.52
N PHE A 60 -0.64 9.58 -1.39
CA PHE A 60 -1.59 10.49 -0.76
C PHE A 60 -0.95 11.87 -0.62
N ASP A 61 -1.70 12.91 -0.92
CA ASP A 61 -1.33 14.30 -0.62
C ASP A 61 -1.66 14.56 0.86
N LEU A 62 -0.68 15.08 1.60
CA LEU A 62 -0.83 15.38 3.04
C LEU A 62 -1.32 16.80 3.31
N GLY A 63 -1.73 17.54 2.26
CA GLY A 63 -2.24 18.90 2.38
C GLY A 63 -1.15 19.95 2.55
N ASN A 64 -1.59 21.21 2.59
CA ASN A 64 -0.70 22.37 2.52
C ASN A 64 0.04 22.66 3.84
N ASN A 65 -0.49 22.21 4.97
CA ASN A 65 0.08 22.50 6.29
C ASN A 65 1.49 21.92 6.49
N LEU A 66 1.81 20.86 5.75
CA LEU A 66 3.08 20.14 5.84
C LEU A 66 4.09 20.49 4.74
N ASP A 67 3.73 21.37 3.80
CA ASP A 67 4.54 21.67 2.62
C ASP A 67 5.89 22.34 2.95
N ASN A 68 5.99 22.97 4.12
CA ASN A 68 7.23 23.59 4.61
C ASN A 68 7.91 22.78 5.73
N VAL A 69 7.38 21.63 6.10
CA VAL A 69 7.97 20.79 7.14
C VAL A 69 9.08 19.93 6.52
N PRO A 70 10.31 19.94 7.09
CA PRO A 70 11.37 19.03 6.66
C PRO A 70 10.90 17.56 6.76
N ILE A 71 11.19 16.79 5.73
CA ILE A 71 10.71 15.38 5.68
C ILE A 71 11.24 14.56 6.85
N SER A 72 12.49 14.76 7.28
CA SER A 72 13.04 14.06 8.45
C SER A 72 12.30 14.38 9.74
N LEU A 73 11.87 15.63 9.92
CA LEU A 73 11.06 16.05 11.06
C LEU A 73 9.65 15.45 10.98
N LEU A 74 9.06 15.40 9.77
CA LEU A 74 7.77 14.75 9.56
C LEU A 74 7.83 13.27 9.94
N VAL A 75 8.84 12.54 9.47
CA VAL A 75 9.04 11.12 9.84
C VAL A 75 9.22 10.95 11.36
N HIS A 76 10.01 11.85 11.99
CA HIS A 76 10.16 11.84 13.45
C HIS A 76 8.83 12.03 14.16
N ASN A 77 8.04 13.04 13.78
CA ASN A 77 6.75 13.34 14.38
C ASN A 77 5.72 12.20 14.18
N VAL A 78 5.70 11.59 13.00
CA VAL A 78 4.84 10.42 12.72
C VAL A 78 5.20 9.24 13.60
N ARG A 79 6.49 8.97 13.81
CA ARG A 79 6.95 7.93 14.72
C ARG A 79 6.61 8.26 16.18
N ALA A 80 6.87 9.48 16.61
CA ALA A 80 6.59 9.94 17.98
C ALA A 80 5.10 9.91 18.35
N GLY A 81 4.21 10.08 17.34
CA GLY A 81 2.76 10.05 17.53
C GLY A 81 2.08 8.82 16.95
N CYS A 82 2.79 7.71 16.75
CA CYS A 82 2.25 6.54 16.05
C CYS A 82 0.98 5.97 16.70
N ASP A 83 0.92 5.94 18.01
CA ASP A 83 -0.24 5.47 18.78
C ASP A 83 -1.54 6.21 18.45
N ARG A 84 -1.43 7.49 18.05
CA ARG A 84 -2.56 8.36 17.71
C ARG A 84 -2.79 8.49 16.22
N LEU A 85 -1.71 8.54 15.45
CA LEU A 85 -1.77 8.81 14.01
C LEU A 85 -2.05 7.54 13.20
N PHE A 86 -1.52 6.39 13.65
CA PHE A 86 -1.67 5.15 12.91
C PHE A 86 -3.11 4.64 12.96
N PRO A 87 -3.71 4.26 11.83
CA PRO A 87 -5.14 3.93 11.76
C PRO A 87 -5.49 2.55 12.31
N ILE A 88 -4.49 1.77 12.69
CA ILE A 88 -4.59 0.43 13.26
C ILE A 88 -4.04 0.50 14.69
N SER A 89 -4.78 -0.01 15.66
CA SER A 89 -4.34 0.01 17.07
C SER A 89 -3.12 -0.87 17.30
N GLY A 90 -2.35 -0.57 18.35
CA GLY A 90 -1.16 -1.34 18.71
C GLY A 90 0.16 -0.79 18.14
N CYS A 91 0.14 0.37 17.46
CA CYS A 91 1.36 1.05 17.12
C CYS A 91 1.99 1.70 18.36
N VAL A 92 3.28 1.50 18.54
CA VAL A 92 4.05 2.04 19.65
C VAL A 92 4.70 3.36 19.25
N SER A 93 4.46 4.41 20.02
CA SER A 93 5.07 5.72 19.81
C SER A 93 6.57 5.70 20.03
N GLY A 94 7.31 6.34 19.11
CA GLY A 94 8.77 6.37 19.15
C GLY A 94 9.43 5.06 18.76
N PHE A 95 8.74 4.17 18.07
CA PHE A 95 9.26 2.86 17.67
C PHE A 95 10.66 2.91 17.06
N GLU A 96 11.45 1.85 17.30
CA GLU A 96 12.81 1.68 16.82
C GLU A 96 12.95 0.41 15.96
N ILE A 97 14.09 0.27 15.28
CA ILE A 97 14.36 -0.93 14.46
C ILE A 97 14.41 -2.16 15.38
N GLY A 98 13.67 -3.20 15.01
CA GLY A 98 13.54 -4.45 15.76
C GLY A 98 12.29 -4.51 16.65
N ASP A 99 11.60 -3.40 16.89
CA ASP A 99 10.37 -3.40 17.67
C ASP A 99 9.28 -4.23 16.98
N VAL A 100 8.61 -5.06 17.77
CA VAL A 100 7.46 -5.85 17.33
C VAL A 100 6.18 -5.15 17.79
N MET A 101 5.29 -4.88 16.81
CA MET A 101 4.01 -4.23 17.05
C MET A 101 2.86 -5.21 16.80
N PRO A 102 2.06 -5.54 17.80
CA PRO A 102 0.87 -6.37 17.66
C PRO A 102 -0.29 -5.51 17.14
N LEU A 103 -0.20 -5.05 15.90
CA LEU A 103 -1.26 -4.25 15.31
C LEU A 103 -2.55 -5.04 15.23
N GLU A 104 -3.67 -4.42 15.62
CA GLU A 104 -4.99 -5.04 15.61
C GLU A 104 -6.05 -4.07 15.08
N GLN A 105 -6.98 -4.58 14.29
CA GLN A 105 -8.12 -3.81 13.82
C GLN A 105 -9.41 -4.59 14.00
N SER A 106 -10.47 -3.89 14.44
CA SER A 106 -11.81 -4.46 14.48
C SER A 106 -12.39 -4.52 13.07
N VAL A 107 -12.80 -5.70 12.65
CA VAL A 107 -13.46 -5.97 11.37
C VAL A 107 -14.87 -6.43 11.68
N PHE A 108 -15.88 -5.82 11.02
CA PHE A 108 -17.29 -6.12 11.25
C PHE A 108 -17.76 -6.06 12.72
N GLY A 109 -17.20 -5.12 13.49
CA GLY A 109 -17.68 -4.78 14.84
C GLY A 109 -17.22 -5.69 15.98
N ALA A 110 -17.16 -7.00 15.80
CA ALA A 110 -16.84 -7.96 16.86
C ALA A 110 -15.56 -8.77 16.61
N TYR A 111 -15.15 -8.94 15.37
CA TYR A 111 -13.95 -9.71 15.04
C TYR A 111 -12.71 -8.82 15.02
N ARG A 112 -11.69 -9.20 15.80
CA ARG A 112 -10.39 -8.53 15.78
C ARG A 112 -9.44 -9.28 14.86
N GLN A 113 -8.94 -8.57 13.85
CA GLN A 113 -7.90 -9.09 12.96
C GLN A 113 -6.55 -8.56 13.40
N GLY A 114 -5.62 -9.47 13.68
CA GLY A 114 -4.22 -9.14 13.97
C GLY A 114 -3.43 -8.87 12.70
N PHE A 115 -2.52 -7.90 12.79
CA PHE A 115 -1.55 -7.52 11.75
C PHE A 115 -0.15 -7.41 12.38
N PRO A 116 0.40 -8.48 12.94
CA PRO A 116 1.67 -8.41 13.65
C PRO A 116 2.80 -8.04 12.67
N VAL A 117 3.57 -7.02 13.04
CA VAL A 117 4.70 -6.53 12.24
C VAL A 117 5.93 -6.27 13.10
N MET A 118 7.10 -6.27 12.48
CA MET A 118 8.35 -5.81 13.08
C MET A 118 8.87 -4.61 12.30
N VAL A 119 9.46 -3.65 13.00
CA VAL A 119 10.14 -2.50 12.38
C VAL A 119 11.46 -2.96 11.77
N MET A 120 11.52 -2.96 10.44
CA MET A 120 12.68 -3.47 9.70
C MET A 120 13.70 -2.39 9.39
N ALA A 121 13.23 -1.17 9.09
CA ALA A 121 14.11 -0.07 8.71
C ALA A 121 13.48 1.30 9.06
N ILE A 122 14.33 2.25 9.39
CA ILE A 122 13.98 3.67 9.60
C ILE A 122 15.02 4.51 8.87
N GLY A 123 14.55 5.41 8.02
CA GLY A 123 15.37 6.36 7.29
C GLY A 123 14.91 7.80 7.47
N ALA A 124 15.64 8.75 6.92
CA ALA A 124 15.29 10.16 7.00
C ALA A 124 13.96 10.53 6.32
N SER A 125 13.51 9.71 5.37
CA SER A 125 12.27 9.95 4.60
C SER A 125 11.29 8.78 4.59
N SER A 126 11.57 7.72 5.35
CA SER A 126 10.73 6.51 5.31
C SER A 126 10.92 5.64 6.54
N PHE A 127 9.94 4.76 6.77
CA PHE A 127 10.10 3.59 7.63
C PHE A 127 9.43 2.37 6.99
N THR A 128 9.91 1.19 7.35
CA THR A 128 9.45 -0.08 6.77
C THR A 128 9.12 -1.06 7.87
N PHE A 129 7.96 -1.68 7.78
CA PHE A 129 7.53 -2.78 8.60
C PHE A 129 7.61 -4.08 7.80
N VAL A 130 7.95 -5.18 8.44
CA VAL A 130 7.86 -6.52 7.88
C VAL A 130 6.76 -7.30 8.61
N ALA A 131 5.91 -7.94 7.84
CA ALA A 131 4.83 -8.78 8.33
C ALA A 131 5.39 -10.03 9.01
N LEU A 132 4.91 -10.31 10.21
CA LEU A 132 5.24 -11.51 10.97
C LEU A 132 4.21 -12.62 10.74
N SER A 133 4.47 -13.79 11.31
CA SER A 133 3.55 -14.93 11.26
C SER A 133 2.16 -14.55 11.79
N GLY A 134 1.11 -14.95 11.06
CA GLY A 134 -0.27 -14.56 11.35
C GLY A 134 -0.74 -13.26 10.68
N HIS A 135 0.12 -12.53 9.97
CA HIS A 135 -0.29 -11.36 9.20
C HIS A 135 -1.12 -11.77 7.96
N PRO A 136 -2.28 -11.14 7.69
CA PRO A 136 -3.19 -11.54 6.60
C PRO A 136 -2.57 -11.44 5.20
N GLU A 137 -1.62 -10.54 5.01
CA GLU A 137 -0.91 -10.37 3.74
C GLU A 137 0.27 -11.34 3.56
N GLY A 138 0.56 -12.14 4.57
CA GLY A 138 1.64 -13.13 4.58
C GLY A 138 2.91 -12.66 5.27
N GLU A 139 3.57 -13.59 5.94
CA GLU A 139 4.85 -13.39 6.61
C GLU A 139 5.95 -12.97 5.63
N GLY A 140 6.85 -12.09 6.07
CA GLY A 140 7.97 -11.60 5.29
C GLY A 140 7.62 -10.49 4.28
N ARG A 141 6.35 -10.08 4.20
CA ARG A 141 5.95 -8.97 3.35
C ARG A 141 6.38 -7.65 3.97
N ALA A 142 7.10 -6.84 3.20
CA ALA A 142 7.50 -5.51 3.64
C ALA A 142 6.47 -4.46 3.22
N ILE A 143 6.16 -3.55 4.14
CA ILE A 143 5.27 -2.40 3.93
C ILE A 143 6.10 -1.16 4.21
N THR A 144 6.34 -0.32 3.20
CA THR A 144 7.16 0.89 3.30
C THR A 144 6.28 2.13 3.19
N PHE A 145 6.44 3.02 4.17
CA PHE A 145 5.87 4.36 4.19
C PHE A 145 6.97 5.35 3.86
N ARG A 146 6.86 6.02 2.72
CA ARG A 146 7.82 7.01 2.24
C ARG A 146 7.19 8.38 2.15
N PHE A 147 7.85 9.38 2.71
CA PHE A 147 7.46 10.78 2.67
C PHE A 147 8.39 11.54 1.72
N TRP A 148 7.81 12.40 0.90
CA TRP A 148 8.58 13.17 -0.07
C TRP A 148 7.84 14.42 -0.48
N GLN A 149 8.55 15.36 -1.09
CA GLN A 149 8.01 16.62 -1.54
C GLN A 149 8.23 16.78 -3.05
N LYS A 150 7.25 17.38 -3.72
CA LYS A 150 7.39 17.81 -5.12
C LYS A 150 7.00 19.26 -5.28
N GLU A 151 7.62 19.94 -6.25
CA GLU A 151 7.15 21.23 -6.71
C GLU A 151 5.99 21.03 -7.70
N VAL A 152 4.97 21.85 -7.56
CA VAL A 152 3.85 21.94 -8.49
C VAL A 152 3.70 23.39 -8.92
N CYS A 153 3.44 23.62 -10.21
CA CYS A 153 3.13 24.96 -10.72
C CYS A 153 1.60 25.13 -10.68
N GLY A 154 1.18 26.19 -10.01
CA GLY A 154 -0.21 26.62 -10.04
C GLY A 154 -0.58 27.22 -11.40
N SER A 155 -1.88 27.36 -11.66
CA SER A 155 -2.40 28.04 -12.87
C SER A 155 -1.99 29.50 -12.96
N ASP A 156 -1.59 30.10 -11.85
CA ASP A 156 -1.06 31.47 -11.73
C ASP A 156 0.47 31.56 -11.97
N GLY A 157 1.13 30.46 -12.35
CA GLY A 157 2.56 30.36 -12.56
C GLY A 157 3.39 30.27 -11.27
N ARG A 158 2.77 30.31 -10.09
CA ARG A 158 3.49 30.17 -8.81
C ARG A 158 3.87 28.72 -8.57
N LYS A 159 5.10 28.52 -8.14
CA LYS A 159 5.56 27.21 -7.66
C LYS A 159 5.17 27.04 -6.20
N THR A 160 4.47 25.97 -5.91
CA THR A 160 4.17 25.53 -4.55
C THR A 160 4.76 24.16 -4.32
N ARG A 161 5.07 23.84 -3.06
CA ARG A 161 5.57 22.54 -2.66
C ARG A 161 4.38 21.71 -2.16
N ARG A 162 4.38 20.43 -2.45
CA ARG A 162 3.38 19.49 -1.94
C ARG A 162 4.08 18.35 -1.22
N THR A 163 3.61 18.03 -0.04
CA THR A 163 4.10 16.92 0.77
C THR A 163 3.22 15.69 0.54
N LEU A 164 3.85 14.58 0.23
CA LEU A 164 3.20 13.35 -0.19
C LEU A 164 3.68 12.18 0.66
N MET A 165 2.76 11.25 0.94
CA MET A 165 3.06 9.95 1.52
C MET A 165 2.81 8.87 0.47
N THR A 166 3.79 8.02 0.22
CA THR A 166 3.63 6.81 -0.61
C THR A 166 3.71 5.59 0.30
N VAL A 167 2.70 4.72 0.22
CA VAL A 167 2.70 3.41 0.87
C VAL A 167 2.84 2.35 -0.21
N SER A 168 3.84 1.51 -0.08
CA SER A 168 4.11 0.42 -1.01
C SER A 168 4.43 -0.87 -0.29
N THR A 169 4.03 -2.00 -0.88
CA THR A 169 4.41 -3.33 -0.40
C THR A 169 5.36 -3.99 -1.36
N SER A 170 6.28 -4.78 -0.81
CA SER A 170 7.12 -5.71 -1.55
C SER A 170 7.06 -7.07 -0.88
N SER A 171 7.11 -8.15 -1.66
CA SER A 171 7.15 -9.52 -1.12
C SER A 171 8.52 -10.11 -1.33
N SER A 172 9.10 -10.67 -0.26
CA SER A 172 10.28 -11.54 -0.32
C SER A 172 9.95 -13.00 0.05
N GLY A 173 8.66 -13.32 0.27
CA GLY A 173 8.22 -14.61 0.80
C GLY A 173 7.40 -15.47 -0.14
N SER A 174 7.16 -16.70 0.26
CA SER A 174 6.35 -17.69 -0.47
C SER A 174 4.90 -17.21 -0.64
N PRO A 175 4.26 -17.53 -1.77
CA PRO A 175 2.89 -17.12 -2.04
C PRO A 175 1.93 -17.82 -1.05
N ILE A 176 1.23 -17.05 -0.22
CA ILE A 176 0.06 -17.56 0.47
C ILE A 176 -1.08 -17.65 -0.54
N VAL A 177 -1.61 -18.86 -0.69
CA VAL A 177 -2.78 -19.12 -1.54
C VAL A 177 -4.02 -18.59 -0.84
N THR A 178 -4.30 -17.30 -0.98
CA THR A 178 -5.57 -16.70 -0.57
C THR A 178 -6.53 -16.64 -1.75
N LEU A 179 -7.81 -16.89 -1.48
CA LEU A 179 -8.87 -16.78 -2.49
C LEU A 179 -8.85 -15.39 -3.14
N PRO A 180 -9.04 -15.27 -4.47
CA PRO A 180 -8.97 -14.00 -5.19
C PRO A 180 -9.85 -12.89 -4.59
N LEU A 181 -11.03 -13.24 -4.11
CA LEU A 181 -11.97 -12.31 -3.48
C LEU A 181 -11.40 -11.70 -2.18
N ILE A 182 -10.75 -12.51 -1.35
CA ILE A 182 -10.15 -12.05 -0.08
C ILE A 182 -8.99 -11.11 -0.36
N ARG A 183 -8.21 -11.35 -1.41
CA ARG A 183 -7.12 -10.45 -1.83
C ARG A 183 -7.65 -9.07 -2.22
N GLN A 184 -8.72 -9.01 -3.00
CA GLN A 184 -9.29 -7.75 -3.48
C GLN A 184 -9.91 -6.94 -2.34
N LEU A 185 -10.60 -7.58 -1.41
CA LEU A 185 -11.08 -6.93 -0.19
C LEU A 185 -9.93 -6.36 0.64
N ASN A 186 -8.81 -7.07 0.73
CA ASN A 186 -7.61 -6.58 1.43
C ASN A 186 -7.02 -5.32 0.77
N PHE A 187 -7.05 -5.18 -0.57
CA PHE A 187 -6.58 -3.97 -1.25
C PHE A 187 -7.44 -2.75 -0.97
N LEU A 188 -8.76 -2.91 -1.05
CA LEU A 188 -9.68 -1.82 -0.73
C LEU A 188 -9.56 -1.40 0.72
N PHE A 189 -9.46 -2.37 1.60
CA PHE A 189 -9.23 -2.16 3.00
C PHE A 189 -7.89 -1.43 3.24
N ALA A 190 -6.81 -1.87 2.62
CA ALA A 190 -5.51 -1.23 2.72
C ALA A 190 -5.54 0.22 2.23
N ARG A 191 -6.15 0.49 1.06
CA ARG A 191 -6.25 1.86 0.54
C ARG A 191 -7.02 2.78 1.49
N GLY A 192 -8.16 2.33 2.01
CA GLY A 192 -8.96 3.09 2.98
C GLY A 192 -8.22 3.33 4.29
N THR A 193 -7.49 2.34 4.77
CA THR A 193 -6.65 2.42 5.96
C THR A 193 -5.54 3.44 5.78
N TRP A 194 -4.81 3.39 4.67
CA TRP A 194 -3.70 4.32 4.40
C TRP A 194 -4.17 5.73 4.06
N ALA A 195 -5.36 5.90 3.46
CA ALA A 195 -5.97 7.21 3.29
C ALA A 195 -6.32 7.86 4.64
N ARG A 196 -6.82 7.08 5.60
CA ARG A 196 -7.07 7.54 6.97
C ARG A 196 -5.77 7.92 7.67
N PHE A 197 -4.70 7.13 7.49
CA PHE A 197 -3.38 7.47 8.03
C PHE A 197 -2.89 8.81 7.49
N ALA A 198 -2.98 9.02 6.17
CA ALA A 198 -2.62 10.29 5.55
C ALA A 198 -3.43 11.46 6.12
N ALA A 199 -4.74 11.28 6.30
CA ALA A 199 -5.61 12.29 6.87
C ALA A 199 -5.26 12.61 8.34
N ASN A 200 -4.93 11.59 9.15
CA ASN A 200 -4.51 11.79 10.54
C ASN A 200 -3.17 12.55 10.63
N ILE A 201 -2.25 12.37 9.68
CA ILE A 201 -0.98 13.10 9.63
C ILE A 201 -1.20 14.55 9.20
N ALA A 202 -2.18 14.80 8.34
CA ALA A 202 -2.50 16.11 7.78
C ALA A 202 -3.30 17.03 8.74
N SER A 203 -3.94 16.44 9.77
CA SER A 203 -4.73 17.16 10.79
C SER A 203 -3.85 17.85 11.82
#